data_b8063930e12d1e66418ac43263af1abf
#
_entry.id   b8063930e12d1e66418ac43263af1abf
#
_cell.length_a   1.000
_cell.length_b   1.000
_cell.length_c   1.000
_cell.angle_alpha   90.00
_cell.angle_beta   90.00
_cell.angle_gamma   90.00
#
_symmetry.space_group_name_H-M   'P 1'
#
loop_
_entity.id
_entity.type
_entity.pdbx_description
1 polymer ?
#
loop_
_entity_poly.entity_id
_entity_poly.type
_entity_poly.pdbx_seq_one_letter_code
_entity_poly.pdbx_strand_id
1 'polypeptide(L)'
;MRHAMATHFRGNMSATTWSSDAIKMPRMAVFIVETHYDPAHSEERMAARPAHLENLDVMRERGQLVNAGPLADGSGAVLIYTVPDRDVLNHLLEADPYPKTAVQVTSVREWKPNYHHHV
;
A
#
# COMPACT_ATOMS: atom_id res chain seq x y z
N MET A 1 -36.15 -3.52 -1.01
CA MET A 1 -36.08 -3.72 -0.60
C MET A 1 -35.69 -4.11 -0.90
N ARG A 2 -35.69 -3.52 -1.07
CA ARG A 2 -35.34 -3.43 -0.85
C ARG A 2 -35.03 -3.64 -1.02
N HIS A 3 -35.05 -2.99 -0.96
CA HIS A 3 -34.89 -2.91 -0.69
C HIS A 3 -34.70 -3.01 -0.88
N ALA A 4 -34.79 -2.23 -0.83
CA ALA A 4 -34.86 -2.15 -0.53
C ALA A 4 -34.45 -2.30 -0.85
N MET A 5 -34.20 -2.01 -0.92
CA MET A 5 -34.06 -1.95 -0.65
C MET A 5 -34.01 -1.98 -0.85
N ALA A 6 -33.93 -1.12 -0.84
CA ALA A 6 -34.13 -1.03 -0.47
C ALA A 6 -34.08 -1.10 -0.60
N THR A 7 -33.73 -0.58 -0.47
CA THR A 7 -33.87 -0.55 -0.05
C THR A 7 -33.78 -0.66 -0.11
N HIS A 8 -33.64 -0.09 0.09
CA HIS A 8 -33.60 -0.07 0.63
C HIS A 8 -33.66 -0.03 0.51
N PHE A 9 -33.67 0.68 0.46
CA PHE A 9 -33.78 0.94 0.91
C PHE A 9 -34.26 1.10 0.73
N ARG A 10 -34.25 1.71 0.89
CA ARG A 10 -34.70 2.14 1.28
C ARG A 10 -34.84 2.60 1.26
N GLY A 11 -35.10 2.87 1.12
CA GLY A 11 -35.23 3.57 1.46
C GLY A 11 -35.07 4.23 1.38
N ASN A 12 -35.26 4.53 1.58
CA ASN A 12 -35.20 5.23 1.68
C ASN A 12 -34.80 5.70 1.55
N MET A 13 -34.43 5.95 1.57
CA MET A 13 -33.88 6.43 1.73
C MET A 13 -33.67 7.05 1.47
N SER A 14 -34.00 7.58 1.63
CA SER A 14 -33.75 8.18 1.66
C SER A 14 -33.04 8.73 1.51
N ALA A 15 -33.26 9.20 1.27
CA ALA A 15 -32.49 9.78 1.21
C ALA A 15 -31.66 10.21 1.68
N THR A 16 -31.79 10.39 1.82
CA THR A 16 -31.26 10.67 2.27
C THR A 16 -30.55 10.92 2.77
N THR A 17 -31.04 10.68 2.84
CA THR A 17 -30.20 11.23 3.75
C THR A 17 -28.84 10.65 3.90
N TRP A 18 -28.10 10.65 2.94
CA TRP A 18 -26.69 10.41 3.02
C TRP A 18 -26.04 11.61 3.69
N SER A 19 -25.54 11.42 4.91
CA SER A 19 -24.69 12.44 5.47
C SER A 19 -23.37 12.41 4.75
N SER A 20 -22.64 13.51 4.75
CA SER A 20 -21.33 13.54 4.12
C SER A 20 -20.36 12.58 4.83
N ASP A 21 -20.61 12.29 6.12
CA ASP A 21 -19.77 11.33 6.84
C ASP A 21 -19.96 9.92 6.33
N ALA A 22 -21.20 9.54 5.93
CA ALA A 22 -21.48 8.20 5.49
C ALA A 22 -20.80 7.88 4.16
N ILE A 23 -20.59 8.88 3.30
CA ILE A 23 -19.99 8.67 1.99
C ILE A 23 -18.57 9.19 1.90
N LYS A 24 -18.04 9.67 3.02
CA LYS A 24 -16.69 10.22 3.06
C LYS A 24 -15.67 9.10 2.98
N MET A 25 -14.81 9.16 2.01
CA MET A 25 -13.74 8.19 1.87
C MET A 25 -12.71 8.37 2.97
N PRO A 26 -12.13 7.28 3.47
CA PRO A 26 -11.05 7.40 4.43
C PRO A 26 -9.92 8.23 3.85
N ARG A 27 -9.31 9.02 4.70
CA ARG A 27 -8.14 9.78 4.30
C ARG A 27 -6.98 8.82 4.11
N MET A 28 -6.31 8.92 2.96
CA MET A 28 -5.17 8.08 2.67
C MET A 28 -3.90 8.86 2.91
N ALA A 29 -2.88 8.15 3.37
CA ALA A 29 -1.55 8.70 3.56
C ALA A 29 -0.61 8.04 2.56
N VAL A 30 0.37 8.81 2.09
CA VAL A 30 1.40 8.30 1.19
C VAL A 30 2.70 8.18 1.97
N PHE A 31 3.35 7.03 1.86
CA PHE A 31 4.61 6.78 2.55
C PHE A 31 5.69 6.41 1.55
N ILE A 32 6.87 6.97 1.75
CA ILE A 32 8.07 6.57 1.03
C ILE A 32 8.87 5.66 1.93
N VAL A 33 9.12 4.44 1.46
CA VAL A 33 9.87 3.43 2.21
C VAL A 33 11.16 3.15 1.46
N GLU A 34 12.28 3.19 2.17
CA GLU A 34 13.55 2.77 1.62
C GLU A 34 14.00 1.50 2.31
N THR A 35 14.57 0.60 1.52
CA THR A 35 15.13 -0.64 2.04
C THR A 35 16.60 -0.75 1.65
N HIS A 36 17.30 -1.58 2.41
CA HIS A 36 18.71 -1.89 2.15
C HIS A 36 18.83 -3.40 1.96
N TYR A 37 19.56 -3.80 0.92
CA TYR A 37 19.86 -5.20 0.66
C TYR A 37 21.18 -5.56 1.31
N ASP A 38 21.17 -6.59 2.15
CA ASP A 38 22.41 -7.07 2.76
C ASP A 38 23.11 -8.01 1.78
N PRO A 39 24.31 -7.65 1.30
CA PRO A 39 25.01 -8.49 0.32
C PRO A 39 25.33 -9.90 0.85
N ALA A 40 25.47 -10.05 2.17
CA ALA A 40 25.76 -11.35 2.77
C ALA A 40 24.57 -12.31 2.64
N HIS A 41 23.37 -11.82 2.34
CA HIS A 41 22.15 -12.62 2.25
C HIS A 41 21.50 -12.49 0.87
N SER A 42 22.30 -12.25 -0.17
CA SER A 42 21.76 -12.05 -1.51
C SER A 42 21.10 -13.30 -2.07
N GLU A 43 21.60 -14.49 -1.70
CA GLU A 43 20.98 -15.73 -2.17
C GLU A 43 19.59 -15.90 -1.61
N GLU A 44 19.42 -15.60 -0.32
CA GLU A 44 18.10 -15.69 0.32
C GLU A 44 17.14 -14.68 -0.29
N ARG A 45 17.64 -13.47 -0.57
CA ARG A 45 16.81 -12.45 -1.22
C ARG A 45 16.38 -12.91 -2.61
N MET A 46 17.31 -13.44 -3.40
CA MET A 46 16.97 -13.88 -4.76
C MET A 46 16.03 -15.07 -4.74
N ALA A 47 16.15 -15.96 -3.76
CA ALA A 47 15.22 -17.09 -3.63
C ALA A 47 13.80 -16.62 -3.32
N ALA A 48 13.66 -15.54 -2.55
CA ALA A 48 12.35 -15.02 -2.18
C ALA A 48 11.80 -14.01 -3.20
N ARG A 49 12.59 -13.61 -4.19
CA ARG A 49 12.22 -12.54 -5.10
C ARG A 49 10.94 -12.82 -5.88
N PRO A 50 10.71 -14.03 -6.44
CA PRO A 50 9.46 -14.25 -7.16
C PRO A 50 8.21 -14.02 -6.30
N ALA A 51 8.24 -14.50 -5.05
CA ALA A 51 7.12 -14.28 -4.12
C ALA A 51 6.97 -12.80 -3.77
N HIS A 52 8.09 -12.10 -3.61
CA HIS A 52 8.09 -10.66 -3.34
C HIS A 52 7.43 -9.89 -4.49
N LEU A 53 7.81 -10.20 -5.74
CA LEU A 53 7.23 -9.51 -6.90
C LEU A 53 5.75 -9.79 -7.03
N GLU A 54 5.33 -11.02 -6.74
CA GLU A 54 3.92 -11.37 -6.75
C GLU A 54 3.15 -10.57 -5.70
N ASN A 55 3.73 -10.42 -4.52
CA ASN A 55 3.13 -9.62 -3.45
C ASN A 55 3.01 -8.14 -3.86
N LEU A 56 4.01 -7.60 -4.56
CA LEU A 56 3.92 -6.23 -5.06
C LEU A 56 2.76 -6.08 -6.05
N ASP A 57 2.56 -7.05 -6.92
CA ASP A 57 1.46 -7.02 -7.88
C ASP A 57 0.11 -7.02 -7.16
N VAL A 58 -0.04 -7.83 -6.12
CA VAL A 58 -1.27 -7.87 -5.35
C VAL A 58 -1.54 -6.50 -4.70
N MET A 59 -0.51 -5.90 -4.10
CA MET A 59 -0.68 -4.59 -3.46
C MET A 59 -1.00 -3.52 -4.48
N ARG A 60 -0.41 -3.59 -5.66
CA ARG A 60 -0.72 -2.63 -6.73
C ARG A 60 -2.18 -2.74 -7.14
N GLU A 61 -2.67 -3.96 -7.31
CA GLU A 61 -4.07 -4.18 -7.70
C GLU A 61 -5.04 -3.69 -6.63
N ARG A 62 -4.63 -3.74 -5.36
CA ARG A 62 -5.45 -3.24 -4.25
C ARG A 62 -5.33 -1.73 -4.07
N GLY A 63 -4.51 -1.07 -4.88
CA GLY A 63 -4.31 0.38 -4.76
C GLY A 63 -3.41 0.78 -3.61
N GLN A 64 -2.69 -0.16 -3.02
CA GLN A 64 -1.84 0.10 -1.86
C GLN A 64 -0.41 0.46 -2.24
N LEU A 65 0.04 0.07 -3.41
CA LEU A 65 1.38 0.35 -3.89
C LEU A 65 1.29 1.22 -5.13
N VAL A 66 1.94 2.38 -5.08
CA VAL A 66 1.94 3.34 -6.18
C VAL A 66 3.09 3.04 -7.13
N ASN A 67 4.26 2.79 -6.58
CA ASN A 67 5.47 2.57 -7.37
C ASN A 67 6.49 1.86 -6.51
N ALA A 68 7.42 1.15 -7.15
CA ALA A 68 8.49 0.45 -6.45
C ALA A 68 9.59 0.12 -7.44
N GLY A 69 10.83 0.15 -6.96
CA GLY A 69 11.94 -0.23 -7.80
C GLY A 69 13.26 -0.18 -7.06
N PRO A 70 14.28 -0.89 -7.57
CA PRO A 70 15.59 -0.87 -6.96
C PRO A 70 16.28 0.47 -7.18
N LEU A 71 17.15 0.84 -6.25
CA LEU A 71 18.05 1.95 -6.47
C LEU A 71 19.02 1.59 -7.59
N ALA A 72 19.49 2.61 -8.31
CA ALA A 72 20.33 2.40 -9.47
C ALA A 72 21.64 1.66 -9.13
N ASP A 73 22.14 1.84 -7.90
CA ASP A 73 23.36 1.20 -7.47
C ASP A 73 23.14 -0.22 -6.92
N GLY A 74 21.88 -0.67 -6.87
CA GLY A 74 21.56 -2.02 -6.42
C GLY A 74 21.63 -2.21 -4.91
N SER A 75 21.77 -1.14 -4.14
CA SER A 75 21.97 -1.24 -2.68
C SER A 75 20.66 -1.45 -1.92
N GLY A 76 19.52 -1.27 -2.56
CA GLY A 76 18.23 -1.37 -1.92
C GLY A 76 17.13 -0.93 -2.89
N ALA A 77 16.00 -0.56 -2.33
CA ALA A 77 14.84 -0.19 -3.15
C ALA A 77 14.08 0.96 -2.50
N VAL A 78 13.26 1.60 -3.31
CA VAL A 78 12.28 2.59 -2.87
C VAL A 78 10.90 2.06 -3.22
N LEU A 79 9.97 2.14 -2.26
CA LEU A 79 8.59 1.74 -2.46
C LEU A 79 7.70 2.88 -1.99
N ILE A 80 6.65 3.17 -2.76
CA ILE A 80 5.71 4.25 -2.41
C ILE A 80 4.36 3.62 -2.20
N TYR A 81 3.84 3.75 -0.98
CA TYR A 81 2.57 3.17 -0.56
C TYR A 81 1.53 4.25 -0.37
N THR A 82 0.26 3.91 -0.64
CA THR A 82 -0.86 4.75 -0.26
C THR A 82 -1.82 3.88 0.56
N VAL A 83 -1.95 4.22 1.83
CA VAL A 83 -2.66 3.41 2.82
C VAL A 83 -3.36 4.34 3.81
N PRO A 84 -4.36 3.84 4.56
CA PRO A 84 -5.07 4.71 5.51
C PRO A 84 -4.17 5.26 6.62
N ASP A 85 -3.22 4.46 7.13
CA ASP A 85 -2.40 4.89 8.25
C ASP A 85 -1.13 4.06 8.35
N ARG A 86 -0.31 4.41 9.33
CA ARG A 86 0.99 3.77 9.56
C ARG A 86 0.84 2.32 9.98
N ASP A 87 -0.23 1.98 10.70
CA ASP A 87 -0.43 0.60 11.16
C ASP A 87 -0.66 -0.33 9.98
N VAL A 88 -1.46 0.09 9.01
CA VAL A 88 -1.66 -0.71 7.79
C VAL A 88 -0.35 -0.87 7.06
N LEU A 89 0.44 0.20 6.95
CA LEU A 89 1.75 0.12 6.31
C LEU A 89 2.63 -0.90 7.00
N ASN A 90 2.67 -0.87 8.32
CA ASN A 90 3.51 -1.81 9.09
C ASN A 90 3.11 -3.25 8.82
N HIS A 91 1.81 -3.53 8.72
CA HIS A 91 1.33 -4.87 8.38
C HIS A 91 1.80 -5.30 7.00
N LEU A 92 1.76 -4.40 6.03
CA LEU A 92 2.21 -4.71 4.67
C LEU A 92 3.70 -4.99 4.63
N LEU A 93 4.49 -4.21 5.37
CA LEU A 93 5.93 -4.41 5.41
C LEU A 93 6.28 -5.74 6.09
N GLU A 94 5.55 -6.09 7.15
CA GLU A 94 5.78 -7.37 7.84
C GLU A 94 5.41 -8.56 6.96
N ALA A 95 4.42 -8.39 6.09
CA ALA A 95 3.95 -9.48 5.23
C ALA A 95 4.80 -9.70 3.99
N ASP A 96 5.78 -8.83 3.74
CA ASP A 96 6.64 -8.97 2.57
C ASP A 96 7.42 -10.29 2.66
N PRO A 97 7.46 -11.08 1.57
CA PRO A 97 8.17 -12.35 1.56
C PRO A 97 9.68 -12.27 1.70
N TYR A 98 10.28 -11.12 1.49
CA TYR A 98 11.74 -10.99 1.66
C TYR A 98 12.13 -11.25 3.11
N PRO A 99 13.16 -12.07 3.35
CA PRO A 99 13.67 -12.26 4.71
C PRO A 99 14.18 -10.94 5.29
N LYS A 100 13.88 -10.69 6.55
CA LYS A 100 14.31 -9.47 7.23
C LYS A 100 15.83 -9.40 7.36
N THR A 101 16.51 -10.54 7.33
CA THR A 101 17.97 -10.58 7.32
C THR A 101 18.55 -10.12 6.01
N ALA A 102 17.81 -10.28 4.91
CA ALA A 102 18.30 -9.95 3.58
C ALA A 102 17.88 -8.55 3.14
N VAL A 103 16.72 -8.09 3.57
CA VAL A 103 16.19 -6.78 3.18
C VAL A 103 15.68 -6.08 4.44
N GLN A 104 16.28 -4.93 4.74
CA GLN A 104 15.96 -4.17 5.93
C GLN A 104 15.32 -2.85 5.55
N VAL A 105 14.25 -2.50 6.24
CA VAL A 105 13.64 -1.18 6.08
C VAL A 105 14.50 -0.17 6.81
N THR A 106 15.07 0.78 6.08
CA THR A 106 15.96 1.78 6.66
C THR A 106 15.30 3.13 6.85
N SER A 107 14.19 3.39 6.16
CA SER A 107 13.52 4.68 6.27
C SER A 107 12.05 4.52 5.92
N VAL A 108 11.18 5.12 6.73
CA VAL A 108 9.75 5.22 6.46
C VAL A 108 9.37 6.66 6.75
N ARG A 109 8.90 7.36 5.72
CA ARG A 109 8.53 8.77 5.87
C ARG A 109 7.19 9.00 5.21
N GLU A 110 6.30 9.70 5.89
CA GLU A 110 5.08 10.15 5.25
C GLU A 110 5.41 11.30 4.32
N TRP A 111 4.83 11.24 3.12
CA TRP A 111 5.05 12.21 2.07
C TRP A 111 3.71 12.82 1.71
N LYS A 112 3.69 14.13 1.56
CA LYS A 112 2.48 14.85 1.17
C LYS A 112 2.70 15.44 -0.22
N PRO A 113 2.46 14.63 -1.28
CA PRO A 113 2.68 15.12 -2.64
C PRO A 113 1.71 16.25 -2.93
N ASN A 114 2.23 17.32 -3.51
CA ASN A 114 1.42 18.47 -3.87
C ASN A 114 1.25 18.63 -5.37
N TYR A 115 1.74 17.67 -6.14
CA TYR A 115 1.53 17.61 -7.58
C TYR A 115 1.19 16.18 -7.96
N HIS A 116 0.07 16.00 -8.67
CA HIS A 116 -0.39 14.69 -9.11
C HIS A 116 -0.44 14.67 -10.61
N HIS A 117 0.20 13.66 -11.19
CA HIS A 117 0.14 13.45 -12.63
C HIS A 117 -1.05 12.54 -12.92
N HIS A 118 -2.02 13.06 -13.64
CA HIS A 118 -3.20 12.29 -14.04
C HIS A 118 -3.04 11.82 -15.47
N VAL A 119 -3.21 10.54 -15.67
CA VAL A 119 -3.12 9.95 -17.01
C VAL A 119 -4.42 9.30 -17.37
#